data_947fca93a11650adad0ffea1dd86b12c
#
_entry.id   947fca93a11650adad0ffea1dd86b12c
#
_cell.length_a   1.000
_cell.length_b   1.000
_cell.length_c   1.000
_cell.angle_alpha   90.00
_cell.angle_beta   90.00
_cell.angle_gamma   90.00
#
_symmetry.space_group_name_H-M   'P 1'
#
loop_
_entity.id
_entity.type
_entity.pdbx_description
1 polymer ?
#
loop_
_entity_poly.entity_id
_entity_poly.type
_entity_poly.pdbx_seq_one_letter_code
_entity_poly.pdbx_strand_id
1 'polypeptide(L)'
;MSSPCGSVAPLSTGLTDDGVQRSLIAGTCAMTTNGAWNIGTCLSAAREEGLNYGIAVLPYMKEKVTISTGGPNVVFSQTEHPEEAMEFIKWYSSEENSWDNLIAAGIWMPTTSGYYNDEALTEKWLKNPAYPEYEEAKAVLCDYVRDYAVPTSWYYTNNTTDFNTLLGSILGDVWTGNKTAEQVINENYDSLVAAFDGMGA
;
A
#
# COMPACT_ATOMS: atom_id res chain seq x y z
N MET A 1 22.14 -24.61 -3.02
CA MET A 1 22.68 -23.40 -2.35
C MET A 1 21.56 -22.83 -1.50
N SER A 2 21.70 -22.87 -0.17
CA SER A 2 20.71 -22.27 0.72
C SER A 2 20.68 -20.77 0.49
N SER A 3 19.51 -20.22 0.19
CA SER A 3 19.31 -18.78 0.11
C SER A 3 19.80 -18.12 1.41
N PRO A 4 20.61 -17.06 1.34
CA PRO A 4 21.08 -16.37 2.54
C PRO A 4 19.96 -15.66 3.33
N CYS A 5 18.74 -15.64 2.84
CA CYS A 5 17.55 -15.15 3.50
C CYS A 5 16.60 -16.29 3.88
N GLY A 6 17.04 -17.18 4.77
CA GLY A 6 16.23 -18.29 5.28
C GLY A 6 15.02 -17.88 6.16
N SER A 7 14.61 -16.62 6.12
CA SER A 7 13.49 -16.08 6.92
C SER A 7 12.37 -15.42 6.09
N VAL A 8 12.42 -15.53 4.78
CA VAL A 8 11.34 -15.03 3.92
C VAL A 8 10.30 -16.14 3.78
N ALA A 9 9.07 -15.88 4.16
CA ALA A 9 7.96 -16.80 3.91
C ALA A 9 7.95 -17.21 2.43
N PRO A 10 7.73 -18.48 2.10
CA PRO A 10 7.73 -18.91 0.71
C PRO A 10 6.65 -18.17 -0.06
N LEU A 11 7.08 -17.46 -1.08
CA LEU A 11 6.22 -16.68 -2.01
C LEU A 11 5.18 -17.53 -2.74
N SER A 12 5.32 -18.84 -2.66
CA SER A 12 4.57 -19.80 -3.49
C SER A 12 3.17 -20.15 -3.00
N THR A 13 2.72 -19.63 -1.87
CA THR A 13 1.52 -20.20 -1.24
C THR A 13 0.28 -19.34 -1.34
N GLY A 14 0.23 -18.39 -2.28
CA GLY A 14 -0.98 -17.56 -2.47
C GLY A 14 -1.38 -16.80 -1.20
N LEU A 15 -0.40 -16.33 -0.45
CA LEU A 15 -0.65 -15.45 0.68
C LEU A 15 -1.33 -14.18 0.15
N THR A 16 -2.60 -14.03 0.49
CA THR A 16 -3.31 -12.78 0.33
C THR A 16 -2.72 -11.74 1.29
N ASP A 17 -3.01 -10.46 1.08
CA ASP A 17 -2.62 -9.40 2.01
C ASP A 17 -3.00 -9.74 3.46
N ASP A 18 -4.18 -10.29 3.67
CA ASP A 18 -4.64 -10.79 4.97
C ASP A 18 -3.77 -11.92 5.53
N GLY A 19 -3.28 -12.81 4.67
CA GLY A 19 -2.40 -13.90 5.09
C GLY A 19 -1.04 -13.41 5.58
N VAL A 20 -0.50 -12.38 4.95
CA VAL A 20 0.78 -11.76 5.34
C VAL A 20 0.64 -11.03 6.69
N GLN A 21 -0.44 -10.29 6.90
CA GLN A 21 -0.75 -9.64 8.18
C GLN A 21 -0.91 -10.64 9.31
N ARG A 22 -1.71 -11.69 9.08
CA ARG A 22 -1.91 -12.76 10.07
C ARG A 22 -0.60 -13.45 10.45
N SER A 23 0.31 -13.60 9.50
CA SER A 23 1.63 -14.16 9.76
C SER A 23 2.48 -13.28 10.67
N LEU A 24 2.43 -11.95 10.53
CA LEU A 24 3.08 -11.02 11.45
C LEU A 24 2.46 -11.08 12.84
N ILE A 25 1.12 -10.99 12.94
CA ILE A 25 0.38 -11.03 14.20
C ILE A 25 0.60 -12.36 14.94
N ALA A 26 0.60 -13.47 14.21
CA ALA A 26 0.85 -14.80 14.77
C ALA A 26 2.34 -15.06 15.08
N GLY A 27 3.24 -14.12 14.81
CA GLY A 27 4.67 -14.27 15.07
C GLY A 27 5.38 -15.31 14.17
N THR A 28 4.76 -15.70 13.07
CA THR A 28 5.35 -16.66 12.12
C THR A 28 6.26 -15.99 11.09
N CYS A 29 6.19 -14.67 10.94
CA CYS A 29 7.17 -13.87 10.24
C CYS A 29 7.58 -12.65 11.08
N ALA A 30 8.82 -12.23 10.95
CA ALA A 30 9.38 -11.09 11.69
C ALA A 30 9.08 -9.75 11.02
N MET A 31 8.86 -9.73 9.71
CA MET A 31 8.64 -8.52 8.92
C MET A 31 7.69 -8.81 7.77
N THR A 32 6.90 -7.80 7.40
CA THR A 32 6.07 -7.83 6.20
C THR A 32 6.16 -6.49 5.47
N THR A 33 6.01 -6.50 4.15
CA THR A 33 5.88 -5.27 3.36
C THR A 33 4.42 -5.10 2.98
N ASN A 34 3.87 -3.93 3.30
CA ASN A 34 2.47 -3.64 3.00
C ASN A 34 2.22 -2.13 2.92
N GLY A 35 1.00 -1.73 2.62
CA GLY A 35 0.58 -0.35 2.66
C GLY A 35 0.21 0.13 4.07
N ALA A 36 0.14 1.46 4.23
CA ALA A 36 -0.19 2.09 5.51
C ALA A 36 -1.58 1.69 6.07
N TRP A 37 -2.50 1.22 5.24
CA TRP A 37 -3.81 0.70 5.66
C TRP A 37 -3.73 -0.48 6.64
N ASN A 38 -2.60 -1.15 6.74
CA ASN A 38 -2.39 -2.24 7.68
C ASN A 38 -2.10 -1.79 9.11
N ILE A 39 -1.81 -0.53 9.31
CA ILE A 39 -1.51 0.02 10.64
C ILE A 39 -2.70 -0.20 11.59
N GLY A 40 -3.93 0.04 11.12
CA GLY A 40 -5.13 -0.20 11.92
C GLY A 40 -5.27 -1.65 12.39
N THR A 41 -4.94 -2.62 11.53
CA THR A 41 -4.97 -4.05 11.90
C THR A 41 -3.87 -4.41 12.92
N CYS A 42 -2.64 -3.91 12.69
CA CYS A 42 -1.53 -4.10 13.63
C CYS A 42 -1.81 -3.43 14.97
N LEU A 43 -2.47 -2.28 14.96
CA LEU A 43 -2.90 -1.59 16.17
C LEU A 43 -3.91 -2.42 16.99
N SER A 44 -4.93 -2.96 16.34
CA SER A 44 -5.92 -3.81 17.01
C SER A 44 -5.23 -5.01 17.66
N ALA A 45 -4.33 -5.67 16.93
CA ALA A 45 -3.55 -6.78 17.47
C ALA A 45 -2.60 -6.37 18.61
N ALA A 46 -2.02 -5.17 18.56
CA ALA A 46 -1.19 -4.64 19.62
C ALA A 46 -1.99 -4.42 20.92
N ARG A 47 -3.22 -3.95 20.79
CA ARG A 47 -4.12 -3.72 21.95
C ARG A 47 -4.68 -5.02 22.52
N GLU A 48 -5.04 -5.96 21.68
CA GLU A 48 -5.75 -7.19 22.07
C GLU A 48 -4.80 -8.33 22.41
N GLU A 49 -3.69 -8.45 21.69
CA GLU A 49 -2.77 -9.60 21.77
C GLU A 49 -1.37 -9.21 22.27
N GLY A 50 -1.12 -7.92 22.52
CA GLY A 50 0.18 -7.45 23.00
C GLY A 50 1.28 -7.49 21.95
N LEU A 51 0.91 -7.36 20.66
CA LEU A 51 1.88 -7.22 19.57
C LEU A 51 2.66 -5.91 19.71
N ASN A 52 3.97 -6.02 19.83
CA ASN A 52 4.86 -4.86 19.72
C ASN A 52 5.42 -4.80 18.29
N TYR A 53 5.02 -3.78 17.52
CA TYR A 53 5.43 -3.61 16.14
C TYR A 53 6.01 -2.22 15.90
N GLY A 54 6.88 -2.14 14.89
CA GLY A 54 7.41 -0.89 14.37
C GLY A 54 7.20 -0.82 12.85
N ILE A 55 7.47 0.33 12.27
CA ILE A 55 7.40 0.56 10.84
C ILE A 55 8.74 1.12 10.32
N ALA A 56 9.09 0.75 9.11
CA ALA A 56 10.29 1.23 8.46
C ALA A 56 10.04 1.50 6.98
N VAL A 57 10.81 2.40 6.40
CA VAL A 57 10.79 2.61 4.96
C VAL A 57 11.29 1.37 4.23
N LEU A 58 10.75 1.12 3.04
CA LEU A 58 11.24 0.03 2.20
C LEU A 58 12.72 0.23 1.86
N PRO A 59 13.52 -0.85 1.85
CA PRO A 59 14.89 -0.77 1.37
C PRO A 59 14.92 -0.24 -0.06
N TYR A 60 15.83 0.67 -0.33
CA TYR A 60 16.05 1.20 -1.67
C TYR A 60 17.42 0.79 -2.22
N MET A 61 17.53 0.59 -3.52
CA MET A 61 18.78 0.19 -4.18
C MET A 61 19.49 1.42 -4.74
N LYS A 62 18.90 2.08 -5.73
CA LYS A 62 19.49 3.24 -6.41
C LYS A 62 18.85 4.55 -5.98
N GLU A 63 17.53 4.55 -5.88
CA GLU A 63 16.76 5.75 -5.57
C GLU A 63 15.74 5.47 -4.46
N LYS A 64 15.52 6.46 -3.61
CA LYS A 64 14.45 6.43 -2.63
C LYS A 64 13.12 6.64 -3.35
N VAL A 65 12.17 5.78 -3.09
CA VAL A 65 10.82 5.89 -3.68
C VAL A 65 9.81 5.20 -2.79
N THR A 66 8.63 5.74 -2.72
CA THR A 66 7.43 5.07 -2.20
C THR A 66 6.25 5.37 -3.11
N ILE A 67 5.17 4.61 -2.97
CA ILE A 67 3.99 4.77 -3.81
C ILE A 67 2.94 5.54 -3.03
N SER A 68 2.42 6.62 -3.63
CA SER A 68 1.18 7.25 -3.19
C SER A 68 0.04 6.70 -4.03
N THR A 69 -0.91 6.06 -3.37
CA THR A 69 -2.14 5.57 -3.98
C THR A 69 -3.33 6.09 -3.19
N GLY A 70 -4.47 6.22 -3.82
CA GLY A 70 -5.70 6.69 -3.18
C GLY A 70 -6.88 5.80 -3.55
N GLY A 71 -7.93 5.89 -2.76
CA GLY A 71 -9.25 5.33 -3.05
C GLY A 71 -10.20 6.44 -3.48
N PRO A 72 -10.34 6.74 -4.79
CA PRO A 72 -11.25 7.79 -5.23
C PRO A 72 -12.70 7.39 -4.98
N ASN A 73 -13.47 8.32 -4.42
CA ASN A 73 -14.91 8.20 -4.34
C ASN A 73 -15.51 8.75 -5.64
N VAL A 74 -16.38 7.98 -6.27
CA VAL A 74 -16.98 8.36 -7.55
C VAL A 74 -18.51 8.30 -7.50
N VAL A 75 -19.16 9.16 -8.27
CA VAL A 75 -20.59 9.11 -8.51
C VAL A 75 -20.81 8.52 -9.90
N PHE A 76 -21.58 7.46 -9.99
CA PHE A 76 -21.93 6.87 -11.29
C PHE A 76 -22.86 7.78 -12.08
N SER A 77 -22.62 7.92 -13.37
CA SER A 77 -23.44 8.77 -14.26
C SER A 77 -24.89 8.29 -14.40
N GLN A 78 -25.16 7.02 -14.07
CA GLN A 78 -26.51 6.44 -14.12
C GLN A 78 -27.32 6.65 -12.83
N THR A 79 -26.75 7.32 -11.81
CA THR A 79 -27.52 7.53 -10.57
C THR A 79 -28.72 8.43 -10.81
N GLU A 80 -29.85 8.08 -10.19
CA GLU A 80 -31.06 8.91 -10.16
C GLU A 80 -30.99 9.99 -9.05
N HIS A 81 -29.94 9.92 -8.18
CA HIS A 81 -29.74 10.79 -7.03
C HIS A 81 -28.35 11.40 -6.99
N PRO A 82 -27.93 12.19 -8.01
CA PRO A 82 -26.57 12.69 -8.10
C PRO A 82 -26.22 13.73 -7.02
N GLU A 83 -27.20 14.52 -6.59
CA GLU A 83 -26.99 15.56 -5.56
C GLU A 83 -26.77 14.93 -4.18
N GLU A 84 -27.59 13.94 -3.82
CA GLU A 84 -27.47 13.20 -2.56
C GLU A 84 -26.18 12.37 -2.52
N ALA A 85 -25.82 11.75 -3.63
CA ALA A 85 -24.55 11.02 -3.74
C ALA A 85 -23.35 11.95 -3.56
N MET A 86 -23.40 13.13 -4.16
CA MET A 86 -22.33 14.13 -4.00
C MET A 86 -22.28 14.69 -2.58
N GLU A 87 -23.43 14.90 -1.93
CA GLU A 87 -23.49 15.35 -0.54
C GLU A 87 -22.89 14.28 0.39
N PHE A 88 -23.19 13.01 0.18
CA PHE A 88 -22.59 11.91 0.92
C PHE A 88 -21.06 11.87 0.75
N ILE A 89 -20.54 12.03 -0.49
CA ILE A 89 -19.10 12.06 -0.74
C ILE A 89 -18.43 13.23 -0.02
N LYS A 90 -19.02 14.42 -0.07
CA LYS A 90 -18.49 15.59 0.64
C LYS A 90 -18.45 15.35 2.16
N TRP A 91 -19.53 14.82 2.71
CA TRP A 91 -19.60 14.47 4.13
C TRP A 91 -18.55 13.43 4.50
N TYR A 92 -18.48 12.33 3.75
CA TYR A 92 -17.52 11.23 3.98
C TYR A 92 -16.06 11.66 3.84
N SER A 93 -15.76 12.57 2.90
CA SER A 93 -14.41 13.05 2.65
C SER A 93 -14.02 14.25 3.52
N SER A 94 -14.94 14.80 4.32
CA SER A 94 -14.61 15.90 5.22
C SER A 94 -13.69 15.42 6.36
N GLU A 95 -12.76 16.26 6.78
CA GLU A 95 -11.84 15.94 7.88
C GLU A 95 -12.62 15.60 9.16
N GLU A 96 -13.67 16.37 9.46
CA GLU A 96 -14.50 16.18 10.65
C GLU A 96 -15.09 14.78 10.76
N ASN A 97 -15.60 14.24 9.65
CA ASN A 97 -16.30 12.95 9.64
C ASN A 97 -15.37 11.76 9.37
N SER A 98 -14.27 11.97 8.65
CA SER A 98 -13.32 10.92 8.31
C SER A 98 -12.26 10.70 9.38
N TRP A 99 -12.05 11.67 10.27
CA TRP A 99 -10.94 11.64 11.23
C TRP A 99 -10.94 10.38 12.10
N ASP A 100 -11.98 10.20 12.90
CA ASP A 100 -12.00 9.13 13.90
C ASP A 100 -12.08 7.73 13.30
N ASN A 101 -12.77 7.61 12.17
CA ASN A 101 -13.06 6.32 11.56
C ASN A 101 -12.01 5.86 10.54
N LEU A 102 -11.22 6.76 10.00
CA LEU A 102 -10.26 6.45 8.95
C LEU A 102 -8.82 6.82 9.34
N ILE A 103 -8.58 8.08 9.69
CA ILE A 103 -7.24 8.61 9.91
C ILE A 103 -6.74 8.21 11.30
N ALA A 104 -7.47 8.54 12.34
CA ALA A 104 -7.12 8.18 13.72
C ALA A 104 -7.16 6.67 13.97
N ALA A 105 -7.93 5.93 13.20
CA ALA A 105 -7.95 4.46 13.21
C ALA A 105 -6.78 3.81 12.46
N GLY A 106 -5.93 4.59 11.77
CA GLY A 106 -4.79 4.07 11.02
C GLY A 106 -5.17 3.30 9.76
N ILE A 107 -6.36 3.55 9.19
CA ILE A 107 -6.85 2.90 7.96
C ILE A 107 -6.41 3.69 6.75
N TRP A 108 -6.58 5.02 6.77
CA TRP A 108 -6.17 5.91 5.69
C TRP A 108 -5.27 7.03 6.20
N MET A 109 -4.37 7.46 5.33
CA MET A 109 -3.54 8.65 5.57
C MET A 109 -4.33 9.92 5.24
N PRO A 110 -4.02 11.07 5.89
CA PRO A 110 -4.62 12.34 5.53
C PRO A 110 -4.38 12.70 4.05
N THR A 111 -5.41 13.20 3.38
CA THR A 111 -5.31 13.62 1.97
C THR A 111 -4.89 15.09 1.81
N THR A 112 -4.91 15.86 2.90
CA THR A 112 -4.57 17.27 2.90
C THR A 112 -3.08 17.47 3.14
N SER A 113 -2.41 18.20 2.25
CA SER A 113 -0.96 18.46 2.32
C SER A 113 -0.50 19.16 3.61
N GLY A 114 -1.39 19.83 4.32
CA GLY A 114 -1.11 20.45 5.62
C GLY A 114 -0.56 19.45 6.63
N TYR A 115 -1.08 18.23 6.67
CA TYR A 115 -0.60 17.18 7.60
C TYR A 115 0.83 16.71 7.36
N TYR A 116 1.40 17.04 6.21
CA TYR A 116 2.77 16.69 5.84
C TYR A 116 3.74 17.87 5.93
N ASN A 117 3.24 19.09 6.15
CA ASN A 117 4.02 20.33 6.10
C ASN A 117 3.87 21.23 7.33
N ASP A 118 2.88 20.97 8.18
CA ASP A 118 2.64 21.71 9.43
C ASP A 118 2.85 20.77 10.62
N GLU A 119 3.79 21.14 11.51
CA GLU A 119 4.17 20.30 12.65
C GLU A 119 2.99 20.01 13.60
N ALA A 120 2.12 20.99 13.86
CA ALA A 120 0.99 20.81 14.76
C ALA A 120 -0.04 19.82 14.18
N LEU A 121 -0.25 19.86 12.86
CA LEU A 121 -1.12 18.91 12.17
C LEU A 121 -0.48 17.52 12.08
N THR A 122 0.83 17.44 11.84
CA THR A 122 1.57 16.17 11.85
C THR A 122 1.51 15.53 13.24
N GLU A 123 1.70 16.31 14.30
CA GLU A 123 1.55 15.82 15.67
C GLU A 123 0.13 15.34 15.98
N LYS A 124 -0.88 16.12 15.58
CA LYS A 124 -2.29 15.73 15.73
C LYS A 124 -2.56 14.38 15.08
N TRP A 125 -1.96 14.12 13.94
CA TRP A 125 -2.12 12.86 13.22
C TRP A 125 -1.35 11.72 13.87
N LEU A 126 -0.05 11.86 14.06
CA LEU A 126 0.87 10.76 14.38
C LEU A 126 1.13 10.55 15.87
N LYS A 127 0.88 11.55 16.74
CA LYS A 127 0.86 11.36 18.20
C LYS A 127 -0.44 10.72 18.68
N ASN A 128 -0.84 9.66 18.01
CA ASN A 128 -2.05 8.90 18.28
C ASN A 128 -1.64 7.48 18.70
N PRO A 129 -2.27 6.88 19.71
CA PRO A 129 -1.99 5.49 20.12
C PRO A 129 -2.14 4.44 19.01
N ALA A 130 -2.74 4.82 17.88
CA ALA A 130 -2.84 3.98 16.67
C ALA A 130 -1.50 3.76 15.98
N TYR A 131 -0.56 4.66 16.15
CA TYR A 131 0.71 4.63 15.43
C TYR A 131 1.84 4.17 16.36
N PRO A 132 2.97 3.68 15.82
CA PRO A 132 4.20 3.47 16.58
C PRO A 132 4.71 4.78 17.19
N GLU A 133 5.90 4.74 17.78
CA GLU A 133 6.55 5.93 18.32
C GLU A 133 6.54 7.09 17.31
N TYR A 134 6.24 8.31 17.78
CA TYR A 134 6.02 9.48 16.94
C TYR A 134 7.13 9.74 15.91
N GLU A 135 8.39 9.70 16.34
CA GLU A 135 9.53 9.98 15.46
C GLU A 135 9.66 8.93 14.34
N GLU A 136 9.37 7.68 14.65
CA GLU A 136 9.35 6.60 13.69
C GLU A 136 8.19 6.76 12.69
N ALA A 137 6.99 6.99 13.20
CA ALA A 137 5.81 7.21 12.39
C ALA A 137 5.96 8.45 11.48
N LYS A 138 6.50 9.55 12.02
CA LYS A 138 6.79 10.77 11.27
C LYS A 138 7.78 10.52 10.14
N ALA A 139 8.89 9.87 10.43
CA ALA A 139 9.92 9.59 9.42
C ALA A 139 9.39 8.75 8.24
N VAL A 140 8.53 7.76 8.52
CA VAL A 140 8.03 6.81 7.51
C VAL A 140 6.78 7.32 6.79
N LEU A 141 5.78 7.79 7.54
CA LEU A 141 4.45 8.11 6.99
C LEU A 141 4.32 9.57 6.54
N CYS A 142 5.11 10.48 7.11
CA CYS A 142 5.08 11.88 6.76
C CYS A 142 6.28 12.26 5.88
N ASP A 143 7.48 12.26 6.43
CA ASP A 143 8.66 12.81 5.76
C ASP A 143 9.03 12.02 4.51
N TYR A 144 9.07 10.68 4.61
CA TYR A 144 9.42 9.84 3.46
C TYR A 144 8.35 9.89 2.34
N VAL A 145 7.08 9.95 2.70
CA VAL A 145 5.99 10.09 1.74
C VAL A 145 6.03 11.46 1.07
N ARG A 146 6.18 12.54 1.86
CA ARG A 146 6.28 13.91 1.32
C ARG A 146 7.40 14.06 0.29
N ASP A 147 8.57 13.47 0.59
CA ASP A 147 9.79 13.71 -0.17
C ASP A 147 9.97 12.72 -1.33
N TYR A 148 9.41 11.52 -1.26
CA TYR A 148 9.71 10.43 -2.20
C TYR A 148 8.51 9.70 -2.77
N ALA A 149 7.27 10.14 -2.48
CA ALA A 149 6.11 9.49 -3.03
C ALA A 149 5.90 9.81 -4.52
N VAL A 150 5.62 8.77 -5.29
CA VAL A 150 5.23 8.87 -6.69
C VAL A 150 3.86 8.20 -6.89
N PRO A 151 3.05 8.65 -7.85
CA PRO A 151 1.81 7.97 -8.18
C PRO A 151 2.07 6.55 -8.68
N THR A 152 1.10 5.68 -8.48
CA THR A 152 1.17 4.31 -9.00
C THR A 152 1.09 4.29 -10.52
N SER A 153 1.77 3.31 -11.14
CA SER A 153 1.79 3.15 -12.59
C SER A 153 0.41 2.96 -13.22
N TRP A 154 -0.52 2.36 -12.50
CA TRP A 154 -1.87 2.12 -13.01
C TRP A 154 -2.72 3.38 -13.27
N TYR A 155 -2.31 4.54 -12.75
CA TYR A 155 -2.97 5.80 -13.13
C TYR A 155 -2.61 6.27 -14.54
N TYR A 156 -1.56 5.70 -15.13
CA TYR A 156 -1.02 6.12 -16.42
C TYR A 156 -1.13 5.04 -17.51
N THR A 157 -1.54 3.83 -17.17
CA THR A 157 -1.62 2.72 -18.12
C THR A 157 -3.06 2.45 -18.54
N ASN A 158 -3.30 2.18 -19.82
CA ASN A 158 -4.63 1.96 -20.37
C ASN A 158 -5.24 0.65 -19.87
N ASN A 159 -4.45 -0.40 -19.74
CA ASN A 159 -4.92 -1.74 -19.37
C ASN A 159 -4.08 -2.39 -18.27
N THR A 160 -4.07 -1.78 -17.10
CA THR A 160 -3.30 -2.27 -15.94
C THR A 160 -3.72 -3.66 -15.50
N THR A 161 -5.03 -3.98 -15.56
CA THR A 161 -5.56 -5.25 -15.05
C THR A 161 -5.01 -6.45 -15.84
N ASP A 162 -5.11 -6.42 -17.16
CA ASP A 162 -4.65 -7.53 -17.99
C ASP A 162 -3.12 -7.64 -17.97
N PHE A 163 -2.44 -6.49 -17.98
CA PHE A 163 -0.98 -6.46 -17.85
C PHE A 163 -0.50 -7.10 -16.54
N ASN A 164 -1.06 -6.70 -15.40
CA ASN A 164 -0.68 -7.26 -14.10
C ASN A 164 -1.07 -8.72 -13.95
N THR A 165 -2.21 -9.13 -14.49
CA THR A 165 -2.64 -10.54 -14.49
C THR A 165 -1.65 -11.40 -15.27
N LEU A 166 -1.29 -10.97 -16.47
CA LEU A 166 -0.28 -11.67 -17.28
C LEU A 166 1.07 -11.69 -16.58
N LEU A 167 1.56 -10.53 -16.13
CA LEU A 167 2.84 -10.42 -15.43
C LEU A 167 2.90 -11.33 -14.20
N GLY A 168 1.86 -11.32 -13.38
CA GLY A 168 1.76 -12.18 -12.19
C GLY A 168 1.81 -13.67 -12.57
N SER A 169 1.15 -14.07 -13.65
CA SER A 169 1.14 -15.47 -14.10
C SER A 169 2.51 -15.96 -14.56
N ILE A 170 3.28 -15.14 -15.27
CA ILE A 170 4.58 -15.53 -15.82
C ILE A 170 5.72 -15.45 -14.79
N LEU A 171 5.62 -14.59 -13.79
CA LEU A 171 6.63 -14.48 -12.73
C LEU A 171 6.68 -15.68 -11.79
N GLY A 172 5.69 -16.56 -11.81
CA GLY A 172 5.68 -17.78 -11.01
C GLY A 172 6.93 -18.64 -11.22
N ASP A 173 7.42 -18.80 -12.45
CA ASP A 173 8.63 -19.53 -12.77
C ASP A 173 9.91 -18.86 -12.23
N VAL A 174 9.91 -17.52 -12.11
CA VAL A 174 11.02 -16.77 -11.51
C VAL A 174 11.06 -17.00 -10.01
N TRP A 175 9.93 -16.92 -9.36
CA TRP A 175 9.82 -17.12 -7.90
C TRP A 175 10.17 -18.52 -7.45
N THR A 176 9.88 -19.52 -8.28
CA THR A 176 10.24 -20.93 -8.03
C THR A 176 11.67 -21.28 -8.45
N GLY A 177 12.38 -20.35 -9.10
CA GLY A 177 13.75 -20.56 -9.58
C GLY A 177 13.85 -21.44 -10.83
N ASN A 178 12.74 -21.70 -11.53
CA ASN A 178 12.72 -22.50 -12.75
C ASN A 178 13.32 -21.74 -13.94
N LYS A 179 13.10 -20.43 -14.00
CA LYS A 179 13.61 -19.54 -15.05
C LYS A 179 14.17 -18.25 -14.46
N THR A 180 15.03 -17.57 -15.22
CA THR A 180 15.45 -16.21 -14.89
C THR A 180 14.36 -15.20 -15.29
N ALA A 181 14.36 -14.03 -14.67
CA ALA A 181 13.44 -12.94 -15.05
C ALA A 181 13.63 -12.53 -16.51
N GLU A 182 14.87 -12.50 -17.00
CA GLU A 182 15.20 -12.21 -18.39
C GLU A 182 14.58 -13.22 -19.37
N GLN A 183 14.68 -14.51 -19.07
CA GLN A 183 14.05 -15.55 -19.88
C GLN A 183 12.55 -15.40 -19.95
N VAL A 184 11.89 -15.23 -18.78
CA VAL A 184 10.44 -15.09 -18.70
C VAL A 184 9.94 -13.84 -19.44
N ILE A 185 10.60 -12.71 -19.29
CA ILE A 185 10.22 -11.48 -19.96
C ILE A 185 10.42 -11.61 -21.47
N ASN A 186 11.55 -12.15 -21.93
CA ASN A 186 11.82 -12.29 -23.37
C ASN A 186 10.85 -13.26 -24.04
N GLU A 187 10.51 -14.38 -23.39
CA GLU A 187 9.54 -15.35 -23.92
C GLU A 187 8.11 -14.79 -24.05
N ASN A 188 7.76 -13.80 -23.24
CA ASN A 188 6.40 -13.24 -23.18
C ASN A 188 6.34 -11.77 -23.64
N TYR A 189 7.40 -11.24 -24.21
CA TYR A 189 7.52 -9.80 -24.48
C TYR A 189 6.36 -9.25 -25.34
N ASP A 190 6.04 -9.91 -26.44
CA ASP A 190 4.96 -9.47 -27.34
C ASP A 190 3.58 -9.49 -26.64
N SER A 191 3.35 -10.50 -25.81
CA SER A 191 2.12 -10.60 -25.04
C SER A 191 2.02 -9.52 -23.96
N LEU A 192 3.14 -9.18 -23.31
CA LEU A 192 3.22 -8.09 -22.34
C LEU A 192 2.98 -6.74 -22.99
N VAL A 193 3.57 -6.51 -24.16
CA VAL A 193 3.36 -5.28 -24.95
C VAL A 193 1.89 -5.16 -25.37
N ALA A 194 1.29 -6.25 -25.84
CA ALA A 194 -0.13 -6.27 -26.22
C ALA A 194 -1.06 -6.02 -25.03
N ALA A 195 -0.75 -6.61 -23.87
CA ALA A 195 -1.54 -6.43 -22.65
C ALA A 195 -1.38 -5.01 -22.05
N PHE A 196 -0.21 -4.39 -22.24
CA PHE A 196 0.06 -3.03 -21.74
C PHE A 196 -0.83 -1.97 -22.41
N ASP A 197 -1.13 -2.11 -23.70
CA ASP A 197 -2.00 -1.23 -24.50
C ASP A 197 -1.67 0.29 -24.39
N GLY A 198 -0.43 0.60 -24.04
CA GLY A 198 0.08 1.96 -23.99
C GLY A 198 -0.23 2.73 -22.70
N MET A 199 0.15 4.01 -22.71
CA MET A 199 -0.08 4.95 -21.61
C MET A 199 -1.35 5.73 -21.86
N GLY A 200 -2.15 5.94 -20.80
CA GLY A 200 -3.26 6.86 -20.80
C GLY A 200 -2.81 8.31 -21.01
N ALA A 201 -3.66 9.12 -21.61
CA ALA A 201 -3.40 10.54 -21.85
C ALA A 201 -3.61 11.37 -20.57
#